data_3d5997748e495fae61b244c33713bb57
#
_entry.id   3d5997748e495fae61b244c33713bb57
#
_cell.length_a   1.000
_cell.length_b   1.000
_cell.length_c   1.000
_cell.angle_alpha   90.00
_cell.angle_beta   90.00
_cell.angle_gamma   90.00
#
_symmetry.space_group_name_H-M   'P 1'
#
loop_
_entity.id
_entity.type
_entity.pdbx_description
1 polymer ?
#
loop_
_entity_poly.entity_id
_entity_poly.type
_entity_poly.pdbx_seq_one_letter_code
_entity_poly.pdbx_strand_id
1 'polypeptide(L)'
;MIVLCYAVYISPQLFYAIQQVETGGESDPENAVGDGGASIGPYQIMQDYWIDAQQYDPSLNDNGNTYVNCMGPGSFEYSRRVIQAYMNRYAIPSRLGHTATNEDIARIHNGGLNGYKKPSTLEYWRMVEQYL
;
A
#
# COMPACT_ATOMS: atom_id res chain seq x y z
N MET A 1 0.46 1.31 31.64
CA MET A 1 0.91 2.16 30.53
C MET A 1 0.06 1.86 29.31
N ILE A 2 -0.65 2.86 28.78
CA ILE A 2 -1.44 2.70 27.57
C ILE A 2 -0.51 2.98 26.39
N VAL A 3 -0.27 1.96 25.55
CA VAL A 3 0.43 2.16 24.30
C VAL A 3 -0.63 2.60 23.28
N LEU A 4 -0.60 3.87 22.89
CA LEU A 4 -1.43 4.36 21.80
C LEU A 4 -0.80 3.90 20.49
N CYS A 5 -1.38 2.85 19.90
CA CYS A 5 -1.05 2.49 18.52
C CYS A 5 -1.63 3.56 17.59
N TYR A 6 -0.79 4.38 17.00
CA TYR A 6 -1.20 5.36 15.99
C TYR A 6 -1.50 4.63 14.69
N ALA A 7 -2.75 4.72 14.24
CA ALA A 7 -3.15 4.21 12.93
C ALA A 7 -3.21 5.36 11.93
N VAL A 8 -2.51 5.23 10.82
CA VAL A 8 -2.56 6.19 9.71
C VAL A 8 -3.94 6.09 9.06
N TYR A 9 -4.61 7.23 8.90
CA TYR A 9 -5.91 7.23 8.22
C TYR A 9 -5.71 7.15 6.71
N ILE A 10 -6.31 6.12 6.10
CA ILE A 10 -6.36 5.93 4.65
C ILE A 10 -7.83 5.86 4.27
N SER A 11 -8.31 6.85 3.51
CA SER A 11 -9.71 6.89 3.11
C SER A 11 -10.04 5.79 2.10
N PRO A 12 -11.30 5.32 2.04
CA PRO A 12 -11.74 4.41 0.97
C PRO A 12 -11.47 4.99 -0.42
N GLN A 13 -11.62 6.32 -0.59
CA GLN A 13 -11.36 6.97 -1.88
C GLN A 13 -9.88 6.88 -2.27
N LEU A 14 -8.96 7.02 -1.30
CA LEU A 14 -7.53 6.89 -1.59
C LEU A 14 -7.17 5.45 -1.98
N PHE A 15 -7.71 4.46 -1.28
CA PHE A 15 -7.53 3.06 -1.69
C PHE A 15 -8.04 2.82 -3.12
N TYR A 16 -9.22 3.35 -3.45
CA TYR A 16 -9.77 3.25 -4.79
C TYR A 16 -8.83 3.91 -5.82
N ALA A 17 -8.36 5.12 -5.54
CA ALA A 17 -7.49 5.86 -6.45
C ALA A 17 -6.18 5.11 -6.73
N ILE A 18 -5.55 4.56 -5.69
CA ILE A 18 -4.33 3.76 -5.83
C ILE A 18 -4.60 2.54 -6.70
N GLN A 19 -5.69 1.81 -6.43
CA GLN A 19 -6.03 0.62 -7.21
C GLN A 19 -6.29 0.97 -8.68
N GLN A 20 -6.97 2.08 -8.95
CA GLN A 20 -7.21 2.51 -10.33
C GLN A 20 -5.91 2.80 -11.09
N VAL A 21 -4.93 3.43 -10.44
CA VAL A 21 -3.63 3.68 -11.06
C VAL A 21 -2.88 2.36 -11.30
N GLU A 22 -2.94 1.43 -10.36
CA GLU A 22 -2.19 0.18 -10.46
C GLU A 22 -2.81 -0.80 -11.48
N THR A 23 -4.13 -1.00 -11.40
CA THR A 23 -4.80 -2.05 -12.17
C THR A 23 -6.16 -1.65 -12.72
N GLY A 24 -6.47 -0.37 -12.82
CA GLY A 24 -7.79 0.10 -13.30
C GLY A 24 -8.09 -0.28 -14.74
N GLY A 25 -7.08 -0.54 -15.56
CA GLY A 25 -7.23 -0.99 -16.94
C GLY A 25 -7.32 -2.50 -17.11
N GLU A 26 -7.16 -3.27 -16.03
CA GLU A 26 -7.17 -4.73 -16.09
C GLU A 26 -8.59 -5.28 -15.97
N SER A 27 -8.90 -6.32 -16.78
CA SER A 27 -10.20 -7.02 -16.70
C SER A 27 -10.30 -7.89 -15.46
N ASP A 28 -9.17 -8.35 -14.90
CA ASP A 28 -9.08 -9.20 -13.73
C ASP A 28 -8.00 -8.67 -12.78
N PRO A 29 -8.28 -7.57 -12.05
CA PRO A 29 -7.27 -6.96 -11.17
C PRO A 29 -6.73 -7.89 -10.08
N GLU A 30 -7.58 -8.80 -9.57
CA GLU A 30 -7.15 -9.71 -8.51
C GLU A 30 -6.00 -10.62 -8.94
N ASN A 31 -5.90 -10.93 -10.23
CA ASN A 31 -4.85 -11.80 -10.77
C ASN A 31 -3.82 -11.04 -11.60
N ALA A 32 -3.83 -9.71 -11.54
CA ALA A 32 -2.86 -8.89 -12.28
C ALA A 32 -1.43 -9.14 -11.79
N VAL A 33 -0.50 -9.24 -12.73
CA VAL A 33 0.92 -9.41 -12.45
C VAL A 33 1.69 -8.37 -13.26
N GLY A 34 2.53 -7.60 -12.58
CA GLY A 34 3.33 -6.54 -13.19
C GLY A 34 4.81 -6.66 -12.86
N ASP A 35 5.62 -5.76 -13.42
CA ASP A 35 7.05 -5.68 -13.16
C ASP A 35 7.79 -7.02 -13.39
N GLY A 36 7.43 -7.73 -14.45
CA GLY A 36 8.04 -9.02 -14.76
C GLY A 36 7.75 -10.13 -13.75
N GLY A 37 6.65 -10.01 -13.00
CA GLY A 37 6.26 -10.96 -11.96
C GLY A 37 6.57 -10.49 -10.55
N ALA A 38 7.20 -9.32 -10.38
CA ALA A 38 7.61 -8.81 -9.06
C ALA A 38 6.49 -8.09 -8.31
N SER A 39 5.39 -7.73 -8.98
CA SER A 39 4.24 -7.04 -8.38
C SER A 39 2.98 -7.84 -8.66
N ILE A 40 2.14 -8.02 -7.64
CA ILE A 40 0.95 -8.89 -7.75
C ILE A 40 -0.31 -8.23 -7.21
N GLY A 41 -1.44 -8.63 -7.83
CA GLY A 41 -2.79 -8.31 -7.38
C GLY A 41 -3.26 -6.90 -7.66
N PRO A 42 -4.43 -6.53 -7.11
CA PRO A 42 -5.09 -5.27 -7.45
C PRO A 42 -4.28 -4.04 -7.07
N TYR A 43 -3.43 -4.12 -6.07
CA TYR A 43 -2.60 -3.02 -5.58
C TYR A 43 -1.13 -3.16 -5.98
N GLN A 44 -0.77 -4.18 -6.75
CA GLN A 44 0.59 -4.42 -7.26
C GLN A 44 1.65 -4.41 -6.14
N ILE A 45 1.44 -5.27 -5.16
CA ILE A 45 2.33 -5.37 -3.99
C ILE A 45 3.53 -6.24 -4.31
N MET A 46 4.72 -5.76 -3.95
CA MET A 46 5.98 -6.50 -4.06
C MET A 46 6.26 -7.29 -2.79
N GLN A 47 7.05 -8.35 -2.90
CA GLN A 47 7.36 -9.21 -1.75
C GLN A 47 8.02 -8.46 -0.60
N ASP A 48 8.98 -7.57 -0.88
CA ASP A 48 9.65 -6.79 0.16
C ASP A 48 8.69 -5.86 0.90
N TYR A 49 7.72 -5.30 0.19
CA TYR A 49 6.66 -4.49 0.78
C TYR A 49 5.85 -5.32 1.79
N TRP A 50 5.45 -6.52 1.39
CA TRP A 50 4.71 -7.43 2.27
C TRP A 50 5.54 -7.86 3.48
N ILE A 51 6.83 -8.16 3.28
CA ILE A 51 7.74 -8.53 4.38
C ILE A 51 7.79 -7.42 5.43
N ASP A 52 7.98 -6.17 5.00
CA ASP A 52 8.02 -5.03 5.91
C ASP A 52 6.70 -4.84 6.66
N ALA A 53 5.57 -5.01 5.96
CA ALA A 53 4.25 -4.88 6.55
C ALA A 53 4.01 -5.96 7.61
N GLN A 54 4.32 -7.24 7.31
CA GLN A 54 4.06 -8.33 8.24
C GLN A 54 5.04 -8.33 9.42
N GLN A 55 6.23 -7.79 9.27
CA GLN A 55 7.13 -7.58 10.41
C GLN A 55 6.55 -6.60 11.41
N TYR A 56 5.85 -5.59 10.93
CA TYR A 56 5.18 -4.61 11.79
C TYR A 56 3.86 -5.15 12.36
N ASP A 57 3.09 -5.88 11.55
CA ASP A 57 1.81 -6.47 11.96
C ASP A 57 1.80 -7.98 11.64
N PRO A 58 2.29 -8.82 12.58
CA PRO A 58 2.31 -10.27 12.37
C PRO A 58 0.95 -10.91 12.16
N SER A 59 -0.16 -10.24 12.51
CA SER A 59 -1.51 -10.76 12.25
C SER A 59 -1.79 -10.97 10.77
N LEU A 60 -1.00 -10.34 9.89
CA LEU A 60 -1.09 -10.57 8.45
C LEU A 60 -0.78 -12.02 8.05
N ASN A 61 -0.13 -12.77 8.92
CA ASN A 61 0.13 -14.21 8.72
C ASN A 61 -0.96 -15.12 9.30
N ASP A 62 -1.97 -14.57 9.96
CA ASP A 62 -3.04 -15.36 10.55
C ASP A 62 -3.78 -16.15 9.46
N ASN A 63 -4.29 -17.32 9.83
CA ASN A 63 -5.02 -18.22 8.93
C ASN A 63 -4.18 -18.72 7.75
N GLY A 64 -2.86 -18.75 7.89
CA GLY A 64 -1.96 -19.23 6.86
C GLY A 64 -1.72 -18.23 5.72
N ASN A 65 -2.14 -16.99 5.90
CA ASN A 65 -1.92 -15.94 4.88
C ASN A 65 -0.43 -15.64 4.70
N THR A 66 -0.06 -15.42 3.46
CA THR A 66 1.31 -15.07 3.04
C THR A 66 1.26 -13.98 1.96
N TYR A 67 2.41 -13.62 1.42
CA TYR A 67 2.52 -12.67 0.32
C TYR A 67 1.57 -13.00 -0.84
N VAL A 68 1.41 -14.29 -1.19
CA VAL A 68 0.60 -14.69 -2.34
C VAL A 68 -0.89 -14.33 -2.19
N ASN A 69 -1.36 -14.06 -0.98
CA ASN A 69 -2.72 -13.62 -0.73
C ASN A 69 -2.96 -12.15 -1.16
N CYS A 70 -1.91 -11.43 -1.57
CA CYS A 70 -2.04 -10.13 -2.22
C CYS A 70 -2.59 -10.25 -3.65
N MET A 71 -2.78 -11.46 -4.17
CA MET A 71 -3.48 -11.73 -5.42
C MET A 71 -4.53 -12.82 -5.23
N GLY A 72 -5.43 -12.96 -6.19
CA GLY A 72 -6.49 -13.96 -6.18
C GLY A 72 -7.70 -13.56 -5.33
N PRO A 73 -8.59 -14.52 -5.03
CA PRO A 73 -9.81 -14.25 -4.26
C PRO A 73 -9.51 -13.65 -2.89
N GLY A 74 -10.21 -12.57 -2.54
CA GLY A 74 -10.03 -11.87 -1.26
C GLY A 74 -8.85 -10.91 -1.22
N SER A 75 -8.11 -10.75 -2.33
CA SER A 75 -6.90 -9.95 -2.36
C SER A 75 -7.14 -8.44 -2.22
N PHE A 76 -8.31 -7.93 -2.61
CA PHE A 76 -8.63 -6.52 -2.36
C PHE A 76 -8.58 -6.18 -0.88
N GLU A 77 -9.28 -6.97 -0.07
CA GLU A 77 -9.33 -6.74 1.36
C GLU A 77 -7.98 -7.03 2.03
N TYR A 78 -7.36 -8.16 1.71
CA TYR A 78 -6.07 -8.52 2.30
C TYR A 78 -4.98 -7.50 1.96
N SER A 79 -4.91 -7.06 0.71
CA SER A 79 -3.92 -6.06 0.28
C SER A 79 -4.12 -4.73 0.99
N ARG A 80 -5.37 -4.30 1.22
CA ARG A 80 -5.62 -3.09 2.00
C ARG A 80 -5.09 -3.21 3.43
N ARG A 81 -5.19 -4.38 4.05
CA ARG A 81 -4.59 -4.64 5.37
C ARG A 81 -3.07 -4.55 5.31
N VAL A 82 -2.46 -5.08 4.26
CA VAL A 82 -1.00 -5.00 4.05
C VAL A 82 -0.57 -3.54 3.89
N ILE A 83 -1.28 -2.78 3.07
CA ILE A 83 -1.00 -1.35 2.86
C ILE A 83 -1.15 -0.58 4.18
N GLN A 84 -2.21 -0.85 4.94
CA GLN A 84 -2.43 -0.18 6.23
C GLN A 84 -1.27 -0.43 7.19
N ALA A 85 -0.81 -1.67 7.30
CA ALA A 85 0.32 -2.01 8.17
C ALA A 85 1.63 -1.33 7.71
N TYR A 86 1.87 -1.30 6.41
CA TYR A 86 3.03 -0.63 5.83
C TYR A 86 3.02 0.87 6.16
N MET A 87 1.87 1.51 6.01
CA MET A 87 1.73 2.95 6.30
C MET A 87 1.81 3.23 7.81
N ASN A 88 1.25 2.37 8.65
CA ASN A 88 1.38 2.49 10.11
C ASN A 88 2.85 2.43 10.55
N ARG A 89 3.68 1.72 9.81
CA ARG A 89 5.12 1.66 10.07
C ARG A 89 5.86 2.89 9.56
N TYR A 90 5.54 3.37 8.37
CA TYR A 90 6.38 4.32 7.64
C TYR A 90 5.78 5.71 7.42
N ALA A 91 4.46 5.84 7.34
CA ALA A 91 3.80 7.14 7.08
C ALA A 91 3.41 7.85 8.37
N ILE A 92 4.38 8.00 9.27
CA ILE A 92 4.18 8.53 10.63
C ILE A 92 4.83 9.90 10.79
N PRO A 93 4.27 10.77 11.68
CA PRO A 93 4.77 12.14 11.83
C PRO A 93 6.25 12.25 12.19
N SER A 94 6.80 11.31 12.96
CA SER A 94 8.22 11.32 13.33
C SER A 94 9.13 11.17 12.11
N ARG A 95 8.65 10.56 11.02
CA ARG A 95 9.39 10.42 9.77
C ARG A 95 9.07 11.54 8.76
N LEU A 96 7.77 11.90 8.67
CA LEU A 96 7.31 12.85 7.66
C LEU A 96 7.46 14.32 8.11
N GLY A 97 7.47 14.58 9.42
CA GLY A 97 7.46 15.93 9.97
C GLY A 97 6.07 16.55 10.05
N HIS A 98 5.04 15.81 9.68
CA HIS A 98 3.62 16.22 9.69
C HIS A 98 2.73 14.98 9.64
N THR A 99 1.43 15.16 9.88
CA THR A 99 0.46 14.08 9.67
C THR A 99 0.43 13.69 8.20
N ALA A 100 0.40 12.38 7.92
CA ALA A 100 0.43 11.87 6.55
C ALA A 100 -0.70 12.43 5.69
N THR A 101 -0.35 12.95 4.53
CA THR A 101 -1.29 13.40 3.50
C THR A 101 -1.56 12.27 2.51
N ASN A 102 -2.59 12.43 1.66
CA ASN A 102 -2.83 11.49 0.56
C ASN A 102 -1.61 11.37 -0.36
N GLU A 103 -0.93 12.49 -0.61
CA GLU A 103 0.31 12.50 -1.41
C GLU A 103 1.39 11.64 -0.77
N ASP A 104 1.64 11.80 0.54
CA ASP A 104 2.63 11.00 1.26
C ASP A 104 2.34 9.51 1.13
N ILE A 105 1.10 9.11 1.38
CA ILE A 105 0.69 7.70 1.33
C ILE A 105 0.86 7.12 -0.07
N ALA A 106 0.36 7.82 -1.09
CA ALA A 106 0.49 7.37 -2.47
C ALA A 106 1.95 7.23 -2.89
N ARG A 107 2.78 8.21 -2.56
CA ARG A 107 4.20 8.20 -2.92
C ARG A 107 4.98 7.13 -2.17
N ILE A 108 4.65 6.87 -0.91
CA ILE A 108 5.24 5.76 -0.15
C ILE A 108 4.81 4.42 -0.74
N HIS A 109 3.56 4.27 -1.14
CA HIS A 109 3.10 3.04 -1.79
C HIS A 109 3.91 2.75 -3.07
N ASN A 110 4.16 3.76 -3.87
CA ASN A 110 4.89 3.60 -5.14
C ASN A 110 6.41 3.46 -4.96
N GLY A 111 7.00 4.25 -4.06
CA GLY A 111 8.46 4.39 -3.96
C GLY A 111 9.11 3.81 -2.72
N GLY A 112 8.35 3.11 -1.86
CA GLY A 112 8.86 2.58 -0.60
C GLY A 112 8.89 3.60 0.53
N LEU A 113 9.51 3.24 1.64
CA LEU A 113 9.47 4.05 2.88
C LEU A 113 9.93 5.51 2.69
N ASN A 114 10.80 5.79 1.75
CA ASN A 114 11.26 7.14 1.43
C ASN A 114 10.58 7.74 0.19
N GLY A 115 9.55 7.08 -0.34
CA GLY A 115 8.85 7.50 -1.55
C GLY A 115 8.29 8.92 -1.47
N TYR A 116 7.85 9.35 -0.27
CA TYR A 116 7.28 10.68 -0.05
C TYR A 116 8.21 11.83 -0.43
N LYS A 117 9.51 11.62 -0.50
CA LYS A 117 10.51 12.64 -0.86
C LYS A 117 11.29 12.34 -2.14
N LYS A 118 10.96 11.27 -2.85
CA LYS A 118 11.63 10.91 -4.10
C LYS A 118 10.99 11.64 -5.28
N PRO A 119 11.78 12.38 -6.10
CA PRO A 119 11.23 12.99 -7.32
C PRO A 119 10.57 11.97 -8.26
N SER A 120 11.06 10.73 -8.27
CA SER A 120 10.54 9.66 -9.13
C SER A 120 9.09 9.26 -8.84
N THR A 121 8.54 9.62 -7.67
CA THR A 121 7.15 9.27 -7.31
C THR A 121 6.15 10.40 -7.59
N LEU A 122 6.59 11.55 -8.08
CA LEU A 122 5.70 12.69 -8.35
C LEU A 122 4.70 12.39 -9.46
N GLU A 123 5.12 11.73 -10.52
CA GLU A 123 4.23 11.36 -11.62
C GLU A 123 3.15 10.38 -11.16
N TYR A 124 3.52 9.41 -10.33
CA TYR A 124 2.57 8.49 -9.73
C TYR A 124 1.50 9.24 -8.92
N TRP A 125 1.93 10.20 -8.11
CA TRP A 125 0.98 11.03 -7.34
C TRP A 125 0.02 11.79 -8.26
N ARG A 126 0.51 12.37 -9.35
CA ARG A 126 -0.35 13.08 -10.30
C ARG A 126 -1.42 12.17 -10.89
N MET A 127 -1.09 10.90 -11.13
CA MET A 127 -2.07 9.92 -11.60
C MET A 127 -3.08 9.59 -10.53
N VAL A 128 -2.65 9.38 -9.29
CA VAL A 128 -3.54 9.06 -8.16
C VAL A 128 -4.52 10.20 -7.88
N GLU A 129 -4.04 11.46 -7.85
CA GLU A 129 -4.90 12.59 -7.48
C GLU A 129 -6.05 12.82 -8.47
N GLN A 130 -5.94 12.34 -9.70
CA GLN A 130 -7.02 12.43 -10.68
C GLN A 130 -8.26 11.63 -10.28
N TYR A 131 -8.14 10.68 -9.37
CA TYR A 131 -9.23 9.85 -8.87
C TYR A 131 -9.74 10.29 -7.50
N LEU A 132 -9.27 11.39 -6.97
CA LEU A 132 -9.64 11.91 -5.65
C LEU A 132 -10.69 13.03 -5.70
#